data_b06553c0b63f26930468794659a0b791
#
_entry.id   b06553c0b63f26930468794659a0b791
#
_cell.length_a   1.000
_cell.length_b   1.000
_cell.length_c   1.000
_cell.angle_alpha   90.00
_cell.angle_beta   90.00
_cell.angle_gamma   90.00
#
_symmetry.space_group_name_H-M   'P 1'
#
loop_
_entity.id
_entity.type
_entity.pdbx_description
1 polymer ?
#
loop_
_entity_poly.entity_id
_entity_poly.type
_entity_poly.pdbx_seq_one_letter_code
_entity_poly.pdbx_strand_id
1 'polypeptide(L)'
;MHKHTKNKGWPQSSDLKKLRNISTMIQHQHWEDSIRILVTDEQHHGSIQAFIPHRTEDKPLDGAADALIYSLWVDEAHRGHEVAKHLMEAVEKELKRCGVETVAISWDGRDSPLWVLHWYERLDYEEKALGHQCSTLLKRL
;
A
#
# COMPACT_ATOMS: atom_id res chain seq x y z
N MET A 1 11.42 -2.15 -18.02
CA MET A 1 10.82 -2.11 -18.88
C MET A 1 10.42 -2.17 -19.41
N HIS A 2 10.53 -2.02 -19.15
CA HIS A 2 9.84 -2.01 -20.15
C HIS A 2 9.47 -2.04 -20.54
N LYS A 3 9.42 -2.03 -20.50
CA LYS A 3 8.73 -2.16 -21.24
C LYS A 3 8.16 -2.21 -21.93
N HIS A 4 8.20 -2.11 -21.71
CA HIS A 4 7.30 -2.24 -22.62
C HIS A 4 7.02 -2.57 -23.38
N THR A 5 7.15 -2.53 -23.34
CA THR A 5 6.49 -2.84 -24.19
C THR A 5 6.32 -3.24 -25.04
N LYS A 6 6.29 -3.42 -25.63
CA LYS A 6 5.75 -3.88 -26.50
C LYS A 6 5.46 -4.57 -27.57
N ASN A 7 5.48 -4.66 -28.26
CA ASN A 7 4.76 -5.25 -29.16
C ASN A 7 4.71 -6.10 -29.83
N LYS A 8 5.00 -6.00 -30.40
CA LYS A 8 4.46 -6.90 -30.80
C LYS A 8 3.30 -7.56 -31.02
N GLY A 9 3.17 -7.93 -32.09
CA GLY A 9 1.87 -8.40 -31.99
C GLY A 9 1.40 -8.07 -30.62
N TRP A 10 0.66 -7.14 -30.59
CA TRP A 10 0.39 -6.72 -29.34
C TRP A 10 -0.77 -7.42 -28.76
N PRO A 11 -0.85 -7.39 -27.54
CA PRO A 11 -1.66 -8.26 -26.77
C PRO A 11 -3.10 -8.25 -27.14
N GLN A 12 -3.74 -9.39 -26.97
CA GLN A 12 -5.15 -9.53 -27.04
C GLN A 12 -5.82 -8.82 -25.89
N SER A 13 -7.13 -8.67 -25.91
CA SER A 13 -7.81 -7.92 -24.87
C SER A 13 -7.57 -8.44 -23.47
N SER A 14 -7.49 -9.76 -23.30
CA SER A 14 -7.18 -10.31 -21.99
C SER A 14 -5.77 -9.96 -21.56
N ASP A 15 -4.85 -9.93 -22.50
CA ASP A 15 -3.47 -9.55 -22.21
C ASP A 15 -3.36 -8.06 -21.97
N LEU A 16 -4.20 -7.26 -22.62
CA LEU A 16 -4.24 -5.84 -22.36
C LEU A 16 -4.62 -5.56 -20.92
N LYS A 17 -5.51 -6.38 -20.35
CA LYS A 17 -5.83 -6.22 -18.93
C LYS A 17 -4.61 -6.46 -18.07
N LYS A 18 -3.80 -7.46 -18.42
CA LYS A 18 -2.56 -7.71 -17.70
C LYS A 18 -1.59 -6.56 -17.84
N LEU A 19 -1.52 -6.00 -19.03
CA LEU A 19 -0.62 -4.90 -19.31
C LEU A 19 -1.06 -3.61 -18.65
N ARG A 20 -2.34 -3.53 -18.28
CA ARG A 20 -2.80 -2.41 -17.49
C ARG A 20 -2.47 -2.57 -16.04
N ASN A 21 -1.92 -3.73 -15.68
CA ASN A 21 -1.36 -3.86 -14.36
C ASN A 21 -0.27 -2.83 -14.25
N ILE A 22 -0.40 -2.04 -13.24
CA ILE A 22 0.49 -0.92 -13.06
C ILE A 22 1.83 -1.44 -12.60
N SER A 23 2.86 -1.06 -13.34
CA SER A 23 4.21 -1.36 -12.89
C SER A 23 4.56 -0.44 -11.74
N THR A 24 5.18 -0.99 -10.73
CA THR A 24 5.55 -0.24 -9.55
C THR A 24 7.06 -0.25 -9.37
N MET A 25 7.55 0.84 -8.80
CA MET A 25 8.95 0.95 -8.39
C MET A 25 8.98 0.89 -6.88
N ILE A 26 9.91 0.12 -6.34
CA ILE A 26 10.03 -0.06 -4.90
C ILE A 26 11.39 0.43 -4.46
N GLN A 27 11.40 1.31 -3.47
CA GLN A 27 12.63 1.84 -2.90
C GLN A 27 12.66 1.54 -1.42
N HIS A 28 13.83 1.18 -0.92
CA HIS A 28 14.06 0.96 0.50
C HIS A 28 15.03 2.02 1.02
N GLN A 29 14.76 2.52 2.21
CA GLN A 29 15.68 3.38 2.94
C GLN A 29 15.89 2.78 4.32
N HIS A 30 17.14 2.65 4.70
CA HIS A 30 17.49 2.11 6.02
C HIS A 30 17.81 3.28 6.96
N TRP A 31 16.87 3.53 7.85
CA TRP A 31 17.00 4.55 8.89
C TRP A 31 17.49 3.87 10.17
N GLU A 32 17.91 4.67 11.11
CA GLU A 32 18.38 4.13 12.39
C GLU A 32 17.28 3.34 13.10
N ASP A 33 16.06 3.84 13.05
CA ASP A 33 14.94 3.26 13.79
C ASP A 33 14.06 2.32 12.97
N SER A 34 14.23 2.27 11.66
CA SER A 34 13.28 1.54 10.82
C SER A 34 13.81 1.34 9.41
N ILE A 35 13.15 0.43 8.71
CA ILE A 35 13.28 0.34 7.25
C ILE A 35 12.06 1.03 6.69
N ARG A 36 12.28 1.98 5.78
CA ARG A 36 11.20 2.69 5.09
C ARG A 36 11.07 2.17 3.68
N ILE A 37 9.84 1.97 3.24
CA ILE A 37 9.53 1.45 1.91
C ILE A 37 8.65 2.47 1.20
N LEU A 38 9.04 2.82 -0.02
CA LEU A 38 8.23 3.67 -0.88
C LEU A 38 7.90 2.88 -2.14
N VAL A 39 6.63 2.76 -2.43
CA VAL A 39 6.16 2.14 -3.67
C VAL A 39 5.51 3.23 -4.51
N THR A 40 5.97 3.37 -5.73
CA THR A 40 5.49 4.39 -6.66
C THR A 40 5.04 3.72 -7.94
N ASP A 41 3.92 4.17 -8.49
CA ASP A 41 3.52 3.82 -9.84
C ASP A 41 4.54 4.40 -10.82
N GLU A 42 4.97 3.62 -11.80
CA GLU A 42 5.98 4.07 -12.77
C GLU A 42 5.62 5.35 -13.49
N GLN A 43 4.34 5.60 -13.68
CA GLN A 43 3.88 6.82 -14.34
C GLN A 43 3.66 7.96 -13.34
N HIS A 44 4.01 7.72 -12.08
CA HIS A 44 3.90 8.73 -11.01
C HIS A 44 2.48 9.20 -10.75
N HIS A 45 1.49 8.32 -10.96
CA HIS A 45 0.11 8.64 -10.66
C HIS A 45 -0.27 8.38 -9.21
N GLY A 46 0.62 7.74 -8.46
CA GLY A 46 0.36 7.48 -7.05
C GLY A 46 1.55 6.89 -6.34
N SER A 47 1.46 6.86 -5.02
CA SER A 47 2.50 6.27 -4.18
C SER A 47 1.91 5.82 -2.86
N ILE A 48 2.62 4.94 -2.18
CA ILE A 48 2.28 4.47 -0.85
C ILE A 48 3.57 4.21 -0.09
N GLN A 49 3.52 4.40 1.21
CA GLN A 49 4.70 4.21 2.05
C GLN A 49 4.41 3.23 3.16
N ALA A 50 5.46 2.63 3.67
CA ALA A 50 5.37 1.76 4.83
C ALA A 50 6.66 1.86 5.61
N PHE A 51 6.60 1.55 6.91
CA PHE A 51 7.83 1.39 7.67
C PHE A 51 7.76 0.13 8.50
N ILE A 52 8.95 -0.46 8.71
CA ILE A 52 9.13 -1.63 9.55
C ILE A 52 10.06 -1.18 10.68
N PRO A 53 9.56 -1.05 11.93
CA PRO A 53 10.42 -0.61 13.03
C PRO A 53 11.44 -1.69 13.37
N HIS A 54 12.64 -1.27 13.78
CA HIS A 54 13.68 -2.21 14.22
C HIS A 54 13.44 -2.72 15.62
N ARG A 55 12.76 -1.91 16.45
CA ARG A 55 12.57 -2.27 17.86
C ARG A 55 11.14 -2.68 18.12
N THR A 56 10.98 -3.69 18.95
CA THR A 56 9.67 -4.22 19.31
C THR A 56 8.77 -3.16 19.93
N GLU A 57 9.34 -2.29 20.76
CA GLU A 57 8.56 -1.25 21.43
C GLU A 57 8.00 -0.19 20.50
N ASP A 58 8.52 -0.11 19.27
CA ASP A 58 8.04 0.84 18.28
C ASP A 58 6.99 0.25 17.34
N LYS A 59 6.62 -1.00 17.53
CA LYS A 59 5.63 -1.65 16.67
C LYS A 59 4.24 -1.06 16.90
N PRO A 60 3.47 -0.87 15.81
CA PRO A 60 2.12 -0.33 15.92
C PRO A 60 1.21 -1.23 16.77
N LEU A 61 0.16 -0.62 17.33
CA LEU A 61 -0.87 -1.33 18.11
C LEU A 61 -0.26 -2.16 19.23
N ASP A 62 0.66 -1.55 19.97
CA ASP A 62 1.31 -2.19 21.12
C ASP A 62 1.92 -3.55 20.78
N GLY A 63 2.49 -3.64 19.59
CA GLY A 63 3.16 -4.86 19.15
C GLY A 63 2.30 -5.80 18.32
N ALA A 64 1.03 -5.50 18.14
CA ALA A 64 0.15 -6.37 17.36
C ALA A 64 0.47 -6.34 15.87
N ALA A 65 1.07 -5.27 15.39
CA ALA A 65 1.46 -5.16 13.99
C ALA A 65 2.99 -5.05 13.87
N ASP A 66 3.54 -5.64 12.83
CA ASP A 66 4.99 -5.59 12.57
C ASP A 66 5.39 -4.35 11.78
N ALA A 67 4.46 -3.73 11.10
CA ALA A 67 4.73 -2.61 10.21
C ALA A 67 3.50 -1.72 10.08
N LEU A 68 3.71 -0.51 9.56
CA LEU A 68 2.62 0.43 9.31
C LEU A 68 2.67 0.88 7.86
N ILE A 69 1.52 0.85 7.20
CA ILE A 69 1.33 1.43 5.87
C ILE A 69 0.73 2.83 6.06
N TYR A 70 1.24 3.80 5.32
CA TYR A 70 0.78 5.18 5.44
C TYR A 70 0.99 5.95 4.14
N SER A 71 0.42 7.14 4.07
CA SER A 71 0.59 8.07 2.94
C SER A 71 0.25 7.48 1.58
N LEU A 72 -0.89 6.80 1.51
CA LEU A 72 -1.42 6.39 0.22
C LEU A 72 -1.92 7.64 -0.52
N TRP A 73 -1.42 7.83 -1.73
CA TRP A 73 -1.80 8.96 -2.56
C TRP A 73 -1.97 8.51 -4.01
N VAL A 74 -3.03 8.99 -4.64
CA VAL A 74 -3.26 8.78 -6.07
C VAL A 74 -3.72 10.12 -6.63
N ASP A 75 -3.16 10.53 -7.78
CA ASP A 75 -3.56 11.79 -8.35
C ASP A 75 -5.04 11.76 -8.75
N GLU A 76 -5.65 12.93 -8.79
CA GLU A 76 -7.09 13.04 -8.95
C GLU A 76 -7.58 12.42 -10.28
N ALA A 77 -6.81 12.59 -11.33
CA ALA A 77 -7.18 12.08 -12.66
C ALA A 77 -7.20 10.56 -12.72
N HIS A 78 -6.53 9.89 -11.79
CA HIS A 78 -6.39 8.43 -11.81
C HIS A 78 -7.10 7.73 -10.67
N ARG A 79 -7.86 8.45 -9.87
CA ARG A 79 -8.66 7.85 -8.81
C ARG A 79 -9.77 7.01 -9.42
N GLY A 80 -10.04 5.87 -8.79
CA GLY A 80 -11.02 4.92 -9.30
C GLY A 80 -10.51 4.03 -10.42
N HIS A 81 -9.23 4.13 -10.78
CA HIS A 81 -8.63 3.36 -11.86
C HIS A 81 -7.70 2.26 -11.36
N GLU A 82 -7.92 1.77 -10.18
CA GLU A 82 -7.18 0.67 -9.58
C GLU A 82 -5.73 0.98 -9.21
N VAL A 83 -5.27 2.21 -9.39
CA VAL A 83 -3.89 2.57 -9.01
C VAL A 83 -3.69 2.29 -7.52
N ALA A 84 -4.62 2.74 -6.68
CA ALA A 84 -4.52 2.53 -5.24
C ALA A 84 -4.47 1.05 -4.88
N LYS A 85 -5.27 0.23 -5.57
CA LYS A 85 -5.29 -1.21 -5.32
C LYS A 85 -3.96 -1.85 -5.66
N HIS A 86 -3.37 -1.48 -6.79
CA HIS A 86 -2.07 -2.02 -7.19
C HIS A 86 -0.96 -1.58 -6.25
N LEU A 87 -1.01 -0.33 -5.78
CA LEU A 87 -0.03 0.15 -4.82
C LEU A 87 -0.14 -0.62 -3.51
N MET A 88 -1.37 -0.84 -3.04
CA MET A 88 -1.60 -1.58 -1.81
C MET A 88 -1.09 -3.02 -1.95
N GLU A 89 -1.41 -3.68 -3.06
CA GLU A 89 -0.95 -5.04 -3.29
C GLU A 89 0.57 -5.11 -3.35
N ALA A 90 1.20 -4.13 -3.99
CA ALA A 90 2.65 -4.10 -4.12
C ALA A 90 3.34 -3.89 -2.77
N VAL A 91 2.84 -2.97 -1.95
CA VAL A 91 3.46 -2.72 -0.64
C VAL A 91 3.25 -3.90 0.29
N GLU A 92 2.07 -4.54 0.26
CA GLU A 92 1.83 -5.72 1.07
C GLU A 92 2.74 -6.87 0.67
N LYS A 93 2.92 -7.08 -0.63
CA LYS A 93 3.80 -8.12 -1.13
C LYS A 93 5.24 -7.87 -0.70
N GLU A 94 5.68 -6.64 -0.77
CA GLU A 94 7.04 -6.30 -0.37
C GLU A 94 7.23 -6.45 1.13
N LEU A 95 6.26 -6.04 1.93
CA LEU A 95 6.32 -6.23 3.38
C LEU A 95 6.39 -7.71 3.73
N LYS A 96 5.57 -8.52 3.08
CA LYS A 96 5.59 -9.96 3.32
C LYS A 96 6.95 -10.56 2.96
N ARG A 97 7.53 -10.11 1.85
CA ARG A 97 8.86 -10.54 1.44
C ARG A 97 9.92 -10.19 2.49
N CYS A 98 9.72 -9.09 3.21
CA CYS A 98 10.61 -8.66 4.27
C CYS A 98 10.33 -9.32 5.62
N GLY A 99 9.41 -10.27 5.67
CA GLY A 99 9.12 -11.02 6.89
C GLY A 99 8.00 -10.45 7.74
N VAL A 100 7.29 -9.45 7.25
CA VAL A 100 6.17 -8.87 7.98
C VAL A 100 4.98 -9.82 7.90
N GLU A 101 4.41 -10.15 9.06
CA GLU A 101 3.24 -11.03 9.13
C GLU A 101 1.96 -10.27 9.33
N THR A 102 2.02 -9.16 10.04
CA THR A 102 0.85 -8.34 10.31
C THR A 102 1.18 -6.88 10.03
N VAL A 103 0.25 -6.17 9.45
CA VAL A 103 0.47 -4.77 9.09
C VAL A 103 -0.72 -3.94 9.53
N ALA A 104 -0.43 -2.74 10.01
CA ALA A 104 -1.45 -1.76 10.40
C ALA A 104 -1.56 -0.66 9.36
N ILE A 105 -2.74 -0.09 9.28
CA ILE A 105 -2.97 1.11 8.48
C ILE A 105 -3.91 2.02 9.28
N SER A 106 -3.71 3.33 9.18
CA SER A 106 -4.54 4.29 9.89
C SER A 106 -5.44 5.02 8.91
N TRP A 107 -6.67 5.23 9.33
CA TRP A 107 -7.64 6.06 8.61
C TRP A 107 -7.95 7.27 9.47
N ASP A 108 -7.87 8.46 8.88
CA ASP A 108 -8.16 9.71 9.57
C ASP A 108 -9.31 10.41 8.85
N GLY A 109 -10.45 10.48 9.49
CA GLY A 109 -11.65 11.05 8.89
C GLY A 109 -11.57 12.54 8.63
N ARG A 110 -10.55 13.23 9.18
CA ARG A 110 -10.34 14.66 8.89
C ARG A 110 -9.76 14.86 7.49
N ASP A 111 -9.01 13.88 7.00
CA ASP A 111 -8.30 13.99 5.72
C ASP A 111 -8.83 13.02 4.68
N SER A 112 -9.63 12.05 5.08
CA SER A 112 -10.02 10.96 4.21
C SER A 112 -11.51 10.66 4.36
N PRO A 113 -12.24 10.49 3.26
CA PRO A 113 -13.67 10.19 3.36
C PRO A 113 -13.92 8.80 3.91
N LEU A 114 -15.12 8.61 4.44
CA LEU A 114 -15.50 7.35 5.08
C LEU A 114 -15.42 6.16 4.13
N TRP A 115 -15.64 6.37 2.83
CA TRP A 115 -15.56 5.26 1.89
C TRP A 115 -14.17 4.64 1.81
N VAL A 116 -13.14 5.40 2.16
CA VAL A 116 -11.77 4.86 2.20
C VAL A 116 -11.64 3.86 3.34
N LEU A 117 -12.22 4.16 4.51
CA LEU A 117 -12.24 3.21 5.61
C LEU A 117 -12.92 1.92 5.21
N HIS A 118 -14.08 2.01 4.55
CA HIS A 118 -14.78 0.82 4.09
C HIS A 118 -14.01 0.08 3.02
N TRP A 119 -13.24 0.80 2.21
CA TRP A 119 -12.38 0.19 1.20
C TRP A 119 -11.28 -0.64 1.86
N TYR A 120 -10.66 -0.10 2.92
CA TYR A 120 -9.68 -0.88 3.68
C TYR A 120 -10.30 -2.16 4.23
N GLU A 121 -11.52 -2.06 4.76
CA GLU A 121 -12.21 -3.23 5.30
C GLU A 121 -12.44 -4.29 4.21
N ARG A 122 -12.76 -3.86 3.00
CA ARG A 122 -12.91 -4.79 1.88
C ARG A 122 -11.60 -5.44 1.45
N LEU A 123 -10.47 -4.83 1.81
CA LEU A 123 -9.15 -5.41 1.57
C LEU A 123 -8.68 -6.27 2.73
N ASP A 124 -9.60 -6.63 3.62
CA ASP A 124 -9.36 -7.52 4.76
C ASP A 124 -8.63 -6.86 5.93
N TYR A 125 -8.71 -5.54 6.02
CA TYR A 125 -8.23 -4.84 7.21
C TYR A 125 -9.36 -4.80 8.23
N GLU A 126 -9.03 -5.17 9.47
CA GLU A 126 -9.99 -5.20 10.55
C GLU A 126 -9.68 -4.06 11.54
N GLU A 127 -10.70 -3.32 11.88
CA GLU A 127 -10.57 -2.19 12.79
C GLU A 127 -10.24 -2.66 14.19
N LYS A 128 -9.16 -2.16 14.76
CA LYS A 128 -8.68 -2.59 16.09
C LYS A 128 -8.66 -1.48 17.12
N ALA A 129 -8.51 -0.23 16.69
CA ALA A 129 -8.49 0.89 17.62
C ALA A 129 -9.31 2.02 17.03
N LEU A 130 -10.24 2.54 17.84
CA LEU A 130 -11.09 3.65 17.44
C LEU A 130 -10.67 4.88 18.22
N GLY A 131 -10.26 5.91 17.49
CA GLY A 131 -10.10 7.22 18.08
C GLY A 131 -11.24 8.09 17.63
N HIS A 132 -11.25 9.32 18.12
CA HIS A 132 -12.21 10.30 17.65
C HIS A 132 -11.86 10.67 16.22
N GLN A 133 -12.68 10.28 15.25
CA GLN A 133 -12.47 10.51 13.82
C GLN A 133 -11.26 9.75 13.23
N CYS A 134 -10.68 8.83 13.98
CA CYS A 134 -9.54 8.05 13.51
C CYS A 134 -9.73 6.58 13.84
N SER A 135 -9.25 5.72 12.96
CA SER A 135 -9.26 4.28 13.19
C SER A 135 -7.92 3.69 12.79
N THR A 136 -7.50 2.67 13.51
CA THR A 136 -6.33 1.88 13.13
C THR A 136 -6.80 0.47 12.83
N LEU A 137 -6.40 -0.04 11.68
CA LEU A 137 -6.84 -1.33 11.20
C LEU A 137 -5.65 -2.26 11.05
N LEU A 138 -5.90 -3.55 11.11
CA LEU A 138 -4.86 -4.57 11.09
C LEU A 138 -5.20 -5.63 10.05
N LYS A 139 -4.19 -6.11 9.35
CA LYS A 139 -4.34 -7.20 8.41
C LYS A 139 -3.20 -8.19 8.58
N ARG A 140 -3.52 -9.48 8.55
CA ARG A 140 -2.51 -10.53 8.49
C ARG A 140 -2.17 -10.76 7.01
N LEU A 141 -0.91 -10.67 6.71
CA LEU A 141 -0.44 -10.85 5.33
C LEU A 141 -0.25 -12.31 4.93
#